data_191ad0586677a0cb5cf2f1d23340a954
#
_entry.id   191ad0586677a0cb5cf2f1d23340a954
#
_cell.length_a   1.000
_cell.length_b   1.000
_cell.length_c   1.000
_cell.angle_alpha   90.00
_cell.angle_beta   90.00
_cell.angle_gamma   90.00
#
_symmetry.space_group_name_H-M   'P 1'
#
loop_
_entity.id
_entity.type
_entity.pdbx_description
1 polymer ?
#
loop_
_entity_poly.entity_id
_entity_poly.type
_entity_poly.pdbx_seq_one_letter_code
_entity_poly.pdbx_strand_id
1 'polypeptide(L)'
;LAANILFLLGWLAELIFASWLLSDGAEHLAERWGGRFVGRTLLSIATTLPEIGIVVAAAKDGSYGTAIGSALGSNLFMMTLGLAVMLIIATTRLSKAPQKFVDVKEFGLDKVFLVITAVAGAVLFIDGYDLLDGIIFTGLFSVYLAFAFREMKREKKQIPLEKDLHENELRAKPKKHFTRAMVLFVA
;
A
#
# COMPACT_ATOMS: atom_id res chain seq x y z
N LEU A 1 -7.12 14.69 -31.73
CA LEU A 1 -6.67 15.24 -30.43
C LEU A 1 -7.77 15.21 -29.37
N ALA A 2 -8.98 15.77 -29.67
CA ALA A 2 -10.11 15.81 -28.73
C ALA A 2 -10.58 14.42 -28.27
N ALA A 3 -10.66 13.43 -29.16
CA ALA A 3 -11.02 12.06 -28.78
C ALA A 3 -10.03 11.45 -27.78
N ASN A 4 -8.71 11.67 -27.98
CA ASN A 4 -7.69 11.15 -27.06
C ASN A 4 -7.77 11.82 -25.68
N ILE A 5 -8.13 13.10 -25.62
CA ILE A 5 -8.33 13.81 -24.36
C ILE A 5 -9.58 13.27 -23.63
N LEU A 6 -10.67 13.00 -24.32
CA LEU A 6 -11.88 12.41 -23.73
C LEU A 6 -11.61 11.00 -23.20
N PHE A 7 -10.86 10.19 -23.94
CA PHE A 7 -10.41 8.88 -23.44
C PHE A 7 -9.56 9.00 -22.19
N LEU A 8 -8.59 9.90 -22.19
CA LEU A 8 -7.73 10.14 -21.03
C LEU A 8 -8.54 10.55 -19.79
N LEU A 9 -9.48 11.49 -19.97
CA LEU A 9 -10.36 11.94 -18.88
C LEU A 9 -11.27 10.81 -18.38
N GLY A 10 -11.75 9.94 -19.27
CA GLY A 10 -12.52 8.75 -18.91
C GLY A 10 -11.72 7.80 -18.01
N TRP A 11 -10.48 7.46 -18.42
CA TRP A 11 -9.59 6.62 -17.64
C TRP A 11 -9.21 7.25 -16.29
N LEU A 12 -9.00 8.57 -16.24
CA LEU A 12 -8.73 9.27 -14.98
C LEU A 12 -9.95 9.21 -14.04
N ALA A 13 -11.14 9.38 -14.55
CA ALA A 13 -12.38 9.28 -13.76
C ALA A 13 -12.56 7.85 -13.21
N GLU A 14 -12.28 6.82 -14.03
CA GLU A 14 -12.31 5.43 -13.60
C GLU A 14 -11.29 5.14 -12.50
N LEU A 15 -10.05 5.62 -12.63
CA LEU A 15 -9.02 5.49 -11.60
C LEU A 15 -9.41 6.17 -10.28
N ILE A 16 -10.01 7.36 -10.34
CA ILE A 16 -10.49 8.07 -9.14
C ILE A 16 -11.60 7.25 -8.47
N PHE A 17 -12.53 6.73 -9.25
CA PHE A 17 -13.63 5.91 -8.73
C PHE A 17 -13.13 4.59 -8.12
N ALA A 18 -12.21 3.89 -8.80
CA ALA A 18 -11.57 2.68 -8.28
C ALA A 18 -10.79 2.95 -6.99
N SER A 19 -10.06 4.06 -6.92
CA SER A 19 -9.32 4.47 -5.71
C SER A 19 -10.27 4.76 -4.55
N TRP A 20 -11.40 5.38 -4.81
CA TRP A 20 -12.43 5.64 -3.80
C TRP A 20 -13.03 4.32 -3.27
N LEU A 21 -13.39 3.38 -4.17
CA LEU A 21 -13.90 2.06 -3.80
C LEU A 21 -12.89 1.26 -2.97
N LEU A 22 -11.60 1.31 -3.36
CA LEU A 22 -10.51 0.66 -2.65
C LEU A 22 -10.35 1.24 -1.24
N SER A 23 -10.45 2.56 -1.09
CA SER A 23 -10.37 3.25 0.20
C SER A 23 -11.53 2.87 1.11
N ASP A 24 -12.76 2.85 0.59
CA ASP A 24 -13.94 2.45 1.35
C ASP A 24 -13.87 0.98 1.79
N GLY A 25 -13.46 0.09 0.87
CA GLY A 25 -13.23 -1.33 1.18
C GLY A 25 -12.17 -1.54 2.24
N ALA A 26 -11.06 -0.80 2.17
CA ALA A 26 -9.97 -0.85 3.13
C ALA A 26 -10.40 -0.37 4.53
N GLU A 27 -11.21 0.68 4.63
CA GLU A 27 -11.73 1.18 5.90
C GLU A 27 -12.58 0.11 6.61
N HIS A 28 -13.47 -0.56 5.89
CA HIS A 28 -14.29 -1.66 6.43
C HIS A 28 -13.46 -2.89 6.84
N LEU A 29 -12.40 -3.20 6.11
CA LEU A 29 -11.49 -4.30 6.46
C LEU A 29 -10.62 -3.93 7.67
N ALA A 30 -10.23 -2.65 7.80
CA ALA A 30 -9.44 -2.13 8.90
C ALA A 30 -10.17 -2.25 10.25
N GLU A 31 -11.49 -2.08 10.28
CA GLU A 31 -12.31 -2.31 11.46
C GLU A 31 -12.21 -3.75 11.99
N ARG A 32 -12.01 -4.72 11.11
CA ARG A 32 -11.97 -6.16 11.46
C ARG A 32 -10.57 -6.71 11.71
N TRP A 33 -9.61 -6.30 10.88
CA TRP A 33 -8.26 -6.88 10.87
C TRP A 33 -7.20 -5.95 11.46
N GLY A 34 -7.61 -4.72 11.81
CA GLY A 34 -6.74 -3.67 12.31
C GLY A 34 -6.21 -2.78 11.17
N GLY A 35 -6.33 -1.47 11.35
CA GLY A 35 -5.98 -0.49 10.33
C GLY A 35 -4.53 -0.57 9.88
N ARG A 36 -3.62 -0.92 10.80
CA ARG A 36 -2.19 -1.07 10.50
C ARG A 36 -1.92 -2.23 9.55
N PHE A 37 -2.51 -3.39 9.78
CA PHE A 37 -2.34 -4.55 8.90
C PHE A 37 -2.96 -4.31 7.52
N VAL A 38 -4.17 -3.78 7.48
CA VAL A 38 -4.85 -3.49 6.22
C VAL A 38 -4.08 -2.45 5.41
N GLY A 39 -3.69 -1.32 6.02
CA GLY A 39 -2.93 -0.28 5.34
C GLY A 39 -1.55 -0.74 4.88
N ARG A 40 -0.79 -1.39 5.75
CA ARG A 40 0.58 -1.83 5.47
C ARG A 40 0.65 -2.97 4.45
N THR A 41 -0.24 -3.94 4.53
CA THR A 41 -0.10 -5.18 3.76
C THR A 41 -1.12 -5.27 2.64
N LEU A 42 -2.40 -5.23 2.95
CA LEU A 42 -3.44 -5.45 1.94
C LEU A 42 -3.54 -4.30 0.96
N LEU A 43 -3.64 -3.08 1.49
CA LEU A 43 -3.77 -1.89 0.65
C LEU A 43 -2.50 -1.66 -0.17
N SER A 44 -1.31 -1.85 0.42
CA SER A 44 -0.05 -1.72 -0.31
C SER A 44 0.05 -2.74 -1.44
N ILE A 45 -0.27 -4.02 -1.22
CA ILE A 45 -0.27 -5.02 -2.29
C ILE A 45 -1.27 -4.64 -3.38
N ALA A 46 -2.51 -4.31 -3.01
CA ALA A 46 -3.54 -3.99 -3.98
C ALA A 46 -3.19 -2.77 -4.86
N THR A 47 -2.60 -1.73 -4.28
CA THR A 47 -2.18 -0.53 -5.04
C THR A 47 -0.94 -0.77 -5.90
N THR A 48 -0.07 -1.72 -5.53
CA THR A 48 1.17 -2.01 -6.26
C THR A 48 0.98 -3.06 -7.37
N LEU A 49 -0.14 -3.82 -7.36
CA LEU A 49 -0.40 -4.82 -8.41
C LEU A 49 -0.40 -4.25 -9.84
N PRO A 50 -1.00 -3.08 -10.13
CA PRO A 50 -0.95 -2.48 -11.47
C PRO A 50 0.49 -2.13 -11.90
N GLU A 51 1.31 -1.60 -11.00
CA GLU A 51 2.71 -1.30 -11.27
C GLU A 51 3.52 -2.56 -11.58
N ILE A 52 3.30 -3.64 -10.81
CA ILE A 52 3.92 -4.94 -11.09
C ILE A 52 3.51 -5.44 -12.49
N GLY A 53 2.25 -5.28 -12.87
CA GLY A 53 1.74 -5.62 -14.21
C GLY A 53 2.49 -4.87 -15.31
N ILE A 54 2.69 -3.56 -15.14
CA ILE A 54 3.44 -2.71 -16.08
C ILE A 54 4.90 -3.16 -16.16
N VAL A 55 5.56 -3.39 -15.02
CA VAL A 55 6.96 -3.84 -14.97
C VAL A 55 7.14 -5.18 -15.68
N VAL A 56 6.24 -6.15 -15.44
CA VAL A 56 6.28 -7.48 -16.08
C VAL A 56 6.06 -7.37 -17.60
N ALA A 57 5.07 -6.57 -18.03
CA ALA A 57 4.79 -6.39 -19.45
C ALA A 57 5.99 -5.74 -20.15
N ALA A 58 6.52 -4.63 -19.61
CA ALA A 58 7.67 -3.93 -20.16
C ALA A 58 8.94 -4.81 -20.21
N ALA A 59 9.17 -5.63 -19.19
CA ALA A 59 10.29 -6.57 -19.15
C ALA A 59 10.16 -7.67 -20.21
N LYS A 60 8.95 -8.21 -20.44
CA LYS A 60 8.69 -9.20 -21.50
C LYS A 60 8.91 -8.62 -22.89
N ASP A 61 8.59 -7.34 -23.09
CA ASP A 61 8.77 -6.64 -24.36
C ASP A 61 10.23 -6.16 -24.55
N GLY A 62 11.16 -6.48 -23.63
CA GLY A 62 12.55 -6.05 -23.68
C GLY A 62 12.77 -4.57 -23.34
N SER A 63 11.74 -3.86 -22.89
CA SER A 63 11.80 -2.44 -22.52
C SER A 63 12.26 -2.26 -21.06
N TYR A 64 13.47 -2.73 -20.75
CA TYR A 64 14.00 -2.78 -19.38
C TYR A 64 14.09 -1.40 -18.72
N GLY A 65 14.43 -0.35 -19.47
CA GLY A 65 14.44 1.02 -18.97
C GLY A 65 13.06 1.47 -18.48
N THR A 66 11.99 1.10 -19.20
CA THR A 66 10.59 1.37 -18.78
C THR A 66 10.24 0.57 -17.53
N ALA A 67 10.62 -0.71 -17.46
CA ALA A 67 10.36 -1.56 -16.30
C ALA A 67 11.02 -1.01 -15.04
N ILE A 68 12.32 -0.72 -15.09
CA ILE A 68 13.09 -0.16 -13.97
C ILE A 68 12.58 1.23 -13.61
N GLY A 69 12.35 2.09 -14.62
CA GLY A 69 11.83 3.44 -14.42
C GLY A 69 10.46 3.46 -13.74
N SER A 70 9.56 2.53 -14.09
CA SER A 70 8.27 2.39 -13.43
C SER A 70 8.44 1.95 -11.97
N ALA A 71 9.27 0.93 -11.70
CA ALA A 71 9.48 0.40 -10.35
C ALA A 71 10.13 1.44 -9.41
N LEU A 72 11.16 2.15 -9.86
CA LEU A 72 11.85 3.15 -9.04
C LEU A 72 11.07 4.47 -8.98
N GLY A 73 10.48 4.89 -10.10
CA GLY A 73 9.77 6.15 -10.22
C GLY A 73 8.49 6.20 -9.36
N SER A 74 7.69 5.15 -9.36
CA SER A 74 6.48 5.07 -8.52
C SER A 74 6.83 5.16 -7.03
N ASN A 75 7.88 4.47 -6.59
CA ASN A 75 8.35 4.54 -5.21
C ASN A 75 8.83 5.96 -4.84
N LEU A 76 9.63 6.60 -5.69
CA LEU A 76 10.08 7.97 -5.47
C LEU A 76 8.92 8.95 -5.39
N PHE A 77 7.95 8.81 -6.31
CA PHE A 77 6.76 9.66 -6.35
C PHE A 77 5.91 9.53 -5.07
N MET A 78 5.67 8.29 -4.60
CA MET A 78 4.92 8.04 -3.37
C MET A 78 5.66 8.55 -2.13
N MET A 79 6.98 8.38 -2.04
CA MET A 79 7.80 8.84 -0.92
C MET A 79 7.97 10.35 -0.87
N THR A 80 7.80 11.05 -1.96
CA THR A 80 7.91 12.52 -2.01
C THR A 80 6.54 13.17 -2.04
N LEU A 81 5.86 13.14 -3.18
CA LEU A 81 4.58 13.83 -3.36
C LEU A 81 3.46 13.18 -2.55
N GLY A 82 3.37 11.85 -2.54
CA GLY A 82 2.33 11.14 -1.78
C GLY A 82 2.41 11.46 -0.28
N LEU A 83 3.62 11.39 0.28
CA LEU A 83 3.85 11.74 1.69
C LEU A 83 3.60 13.22 1.97
N ALA A 84 4.02 14.12 1.07
CA ALA A 84 3.78 15.56 1.22
C ALA A 84 2.28 15.89 1.25
N VAL A 85 1.50 15.35 0.32
CA VAL A 85 0.05 15.55 0.27
C VAL A 85 -0.62 14.99 1.53
N MET A 86 -0.24 13.80 1.96
CA MET A 86 -0.75 13.20 3.20
C MET A 86 -0.48 14.09 4.41
N LEU A 87 0.74 14.59 4.58
CA LEU A 87 1.11 15.47 5.69
C LEU A 87 0.35 16.79 5.66
N ILE A 88 0.20 17.40 4.49
CA ILE A 88 -0.58 18.64 4.33
C ILE A 88 -2.03 18.40 4.75
N ILE A 89 -2.67 17.35 4.27
CA ILE A 89 -4.05 17.02 4.64
C ILE A 89 -4.15 16.74 6.14
N ALA A 90 -3.28 15.88 6.68
CA ALA A 90 -3.32 15.45 8.08
C ALA A 90 -3.13 16.61 9.08
N THR A 91 -2.33 17.63 8.71
CA THR A 91 -2.03 18.77 9.60
C THR A 91 -2.92 19.99 9.38
N THR A 92 -3.75 19.98 8.34
CA THR A 92 -4.66 21.08 8.02
C THR A 92 -6.12 20.75 8.38
N ARG A 93 -7.00 21.75 8.24
CA ARG A 93 -8.46 21.59 8.44
C ARG A 93 -9.14 20.70 7.38
N LEU A 94 -8.41 20.20 6.41
CA LEU A 94 -8.91 19.26 5.41
C LEU A 94 -9.14 17.86 6.00
N SER A 95 -8.44 17.53 7.09
CA SER A 95 -8.66 16.28 7.83
C SER A 95 -9.87 16.37 8.76
N LYS A 96 -10.61 15.29 8.92
CA LYS A 96 -11.68 15.13 9.92
C LYS A 96 -11.13 15.22 11.37
N ALA A 97 -9.85 14.90 11.58
CA ALA A 97 -9.17 14.95 12.87
C ALA A 97 -7.75 15.51 12.66
N PRO A 98 -7.57 16.82 12.45
CA PRO A 98 -6.27 17.41 12.18
C PRO A 98 -5.32 17.23 13.37
N GLN A 99 -4.09 16.80 13.09
CA GLN A 99 -3.05 16.55 14.08
C GLN A 99 -1.87 17.50 13.85
N LYS A 100 -1.26 17.99 14.93
CA LYS A 100 -0.04 18.80 14.83
C LYS A 100 1.17 17.99 14.37
N PHE A 101 1.21 16.70 14.74
CA PHE A 101 2.28 15.76 14.42
C PHE A 101 1.67 14.42 14.09
N VAL A 102 2.14 13.79 13.02
CA VAL A 102 1.82 12.41 12.68
C VAL A 102 2.84 11.51 13.36
N ASP A 103 2.41 10.65 14.28
CA ASP A 103 3.32 9.71 14.96
C ASP A 103 3.65 8.55 14.01
N VAL A 104 4.93 8.42 13.69
CA VAL A 104 5.48 7.37 12.81
C VAL A 104 6.25 6.28 13.56
N LYS A 105 6.24 6.31 14.92
CA LYS A 105 6.99 5.34 15.75
C LYS A 105 6.54 3.90 15.48
N GLU A 106 5.26 3.73 15.18
CA GLU A 106 4.67 2.43 14.90
C GLU A 106 5.16 1.78 13.59
N PHE A 107 5.76 2.57 12.69
CA PHE A 107 6.31 2.11 11.41
C PHE A 107 7.82 1.82 11.47
N GLY A 108 8.33 1.45 12.64
CA GLY A 108 9.75 1.17 12.84
C GLY A 108 10.29 0.06 11.94
N LEU A 109 9.53 -1.02 11.76
CA LEU A 109 9.87 -2.13 10.88
C LEU A 109 9.96 -1.66 9.42
N ASP A 110 8.94 -0.95 8.93
CA ASP A 110 8.88 -0.46 7.55
C ASP A 110 10.03 0.47 7.23
N LYS A 111 10.35 1.38 8.16
CA LYS A 111 11.49 2.30 8.04
C LYS A 111 12.82 1.56 7.89
N VAL A 112 13.06 0.52 8.70
CA VAL A 112 14.30 -0.25 8.64
C VAL A 112 14.40 -1.00 7.30
N PHE A 113 13.33 -1.68 6.89
CA PHE A 113 13.33 -2.38 5.60
C PHE A 113 13.41 -1.43 4.41
N LEU A 114 12.80 -0.26 4.47
CA LEU A 114 12.92 0.77 3.45
C LEU A 114 14.37 1.20 3.26
N VAL A 115 15.09 1.47 4.35
CA VAL A 115 16.51 1.85 4.29
C VAL A 115 17.36 0.68 3.75
N ILE A 116 17.14 -0.54 4.23
CA ILE A 116 17.87 -1.73 3.77
C ILE A 116 17.67 -1.93 2.27
N THR A 117 16.43 -1.89 1.79
CA THR A 117 16.13 -2.09 0.36
C THR A 117 16.65 -0.96 -0.50
N ALA A 118 16.62 0.29 -0.04
CA ALA A 118 17.18 1.43 -0.75
C ALA A 118 18.71 1.33 -0.87
N VAL A 119 19.40 0.96 0.21
CA VAL A 119 20.85 0.75 0.20
C VAL A 119 21.23 -0.44 -0.68
N ALA A 120 20.51 -1.57 -0.56
CA ALA A 120 20.73 -2.74 -1.40
C ALA A 120 20.53 -2.39 -2.88
N GLY A 121 19.45 -1.66 -3.22
CA GLY A 121 19.18 -1.21 -4.57
C GLY A 121 20.28 -0.32 -5.13
N ALA A 122 20.79 0.61 -4.32
CA ALA A 122 21.86 1.50 -4.76
C ALA A 122 23.20 0.76 -4.95
N VAL A 123 23.53 -0.19 -4.10
CA VAL A 123 24.77 -0.98 -4.18
C VAL A 123 24.74 -1.93 -5.37
N LEU A 124 23.65 -2.67 -5.54
CA LEU A 124 23.50 -3.64 -6.62
C LEU A 124 23.34 -2.96 -8.00
N PHE A 125 22.98 -1.68 -8.03
CA PHE A 125 22.88 -0.92 -9.27
C PHE A 125 24.24 -0.62 -9.93
N ILE A 126 25.34 -0.69 -9.19
CA ILE A 126 26.69 -0.29 -9.67
C ILE A 126 27.11 -1.11 -10.89
N ASP A 127 26.85 -2.43 -10.86
CA ASP A 127 27.23 -3.36 -11.94
C ASP A 127 26.05 -3.70 -12.88
N GLY A 128 24.89 -3.06 -12.68
CA GLY A 128 23.62 -3.40 -13.34
C GLY A 128 22.91 -4.56 -12.64
N TYR A 129 21.60 -4.64 -12.82
CA TYR A 129 20.80 -5.69 -12.16
C TYR A 129 20.84 -7.00 -12.94
N ASP A 130 21.05 -8.10 -12.24
CA ASP A 130 21.03 -9.46 -12.77
C ASP A 130 19.98 -10.35 -12.06
N LEU A 131 19.95 -11.64 -12.41
CA LEU A 131 19.03 -12.62 -11.83
C LEU A 131 19.26 -12.82 -10.33
N LEU A 132 20.51 -12.74 -9.86
CA LEU A 132 20.84 -12.91 -8.44
C LEU A 132 20.27 -11.76 -7.62
N ASP A 133 20.32 -10.53 -8.13
CA ASP A 133 19.73 -9.36 -7.50
C ASP A 133 18.20 -9.51 -7.38
N GLY A 134 17.56 -10.03 -8.42
CA GLY A 134 16.13 -10.35 -8.38
C GLY A 134 15.79 -11.36 -7.29
N ILE A 135 16.61 -12.37 -7.09
CA ILE A 135 16.44 -13.36 -6.00
C ILE A 135 16.67 -12.71 -4.63
N ILE A 136 17.67 -11.84 -4.49
CA ILE A 136 17.94 -11.10 -3.25
C ILE A 136 16.77 -10.22 -2.88
N PHE A 137 16.23 -9.42 -3.81
CA PHE A 137 15.06 -8.57 -3.56
C PHE A 137 13.81 -9.38 -3.20
N THR A 138 13.58 -10.52 -3.87
CA THR A 138 12.47 -11.43 -3.55
C THR A 138 12.64 -12.01 -2.14
N GLY A 139 13.87 -12.35 -1.76
CA GLY A 139 14.20 -12.81 -0.41
C GLY A 139 13.94 -11.74 0.65
N LEU A 140 14.40 -10.51 0.43
CA LEU A 140 14.16 -9.37 1.31
C LEU A 140 12.66 -9.10 1.49
N PHE A 141 11.90 -9.13 0.40
CA PHE A 141 10.45 -8.95 0.46
C PHE A 141 9.77 -10.07 1.26
N SER A 142 10.18 -11.33 1.06
CA SER A 142 9.65 -12.47 1.80
C SER A 142 9.93 -12.37 3.30
N VAL A 143 11.13 -11.94 3.67
CA VAL A 143 11.51 -11.68 5.07
C VAL A 143 10.67 -10.54 5.65
N TYR A 144 10.51 -9.44 4.93
CA TYR A 144 9.65 -8.34 5.35
C TYR A 144 8.21 -8.82 5.63
N LEU A 145 7.60 -9.56 4.70
CA LEU A 145 6.26 -10.11 4.90
C LEU A 145 6.17 -11.00 6.14
N ALA A 146 7.17 -11.87 6.37
CA ALA A 146 7.20 -12.74 7.55
C ALA A 146 7.21 -11.93 8.86
N PHE A 147 7.97 -10.84 8.91
CA PHE A 147 8.00 -9.93 10.07
C PHE A 147 6.68 -9.16 10.21
N ALA A 148 6.11 -8.63 9.13
CA ALA A 148 4.84 -7.94 9.14
C ALA A 148 3.70 -8.84 9.65
N PHE A 149 3.64 -10.10 9.21
CA PHE A 149 2.68 -11.08 9.73
C PHE A 149 2.90 -11.43 11.21
N ARG A 150 4.15 -11.51 11.67
CA ARG A 150 4.45 -11.74 13.09
C ARG A 150 3.99 -10.57 13.95
N GLU A 151 4.23 -9.35 13.49
CA GLU A 151 3.81 -8.13 14.19
C GLU A 151 2.28 -8.08 14.29
N MET A 152 1.55 -8.34 13.21
CA MET A 152 0.09 -8.44 13.21
C MET A 152 -0.43 -9.45 14.26
N LYS A 153 0.20 -10.63 14.34
CA LYS A 153 -0.20 -11.66 15.33
C LYS A 153 0.06 -11.20 16.76
N ARG A 154 1.09 -10.39 17.00
CA ARG A 154 1.39 -9.81 18.33
C ARG A 154 0.36 -8.74 18.71
N GLU A 155 0.01 -7.87 17.79
CA GLU A 155 -1.01 -6.83 18.02
C GLU A 155 -2.37 -7.43 18.39
N LYS A 156 -2.81 -8.48 17.68
CA LYS A 156 -4.06 -9.19 18.02
C LYS A 156 -4.07 -9.78 19.43
N LYS A 157 -2.90 -10.07 20.01
CA LYS A 157 -2.79 -10.57 21.40
C LYS A 157 -2.79 -9.43 22.43
N GLN A 158 -2.50 -8.20 22.04
CA GLN A 158 -2.41 -7.04 22.95
C GLN A 158 -3.64 -6.15 22.95
N ILE A 159 -4.69 -6.48 22.18
CA ILE A 159 -5.96 -5.75 22.20
C ILE A 159 -6.63 -6.03 23.55
N PRO A 160 -6.73 -5.03 24.48
CA PRO A 160 -7.36 -5.22 25.79
C PRO A 160 -8.85 -5.56 25.65
N LEU A 161 -9.36 -6.23 26.69
CA LEU A 161 -10.77 -6.67 26.88
C LEU A 161 -11.83 -5.58 26.59
N GLU A 162 -11.47 -4.31 26.58
CA GLU A 162 -12.36 -3.18 26.32
C GLU A 162 -12.93 -3.17 24.89
N LYS A 163 -12.27 -3.87 23.95
CA LYS A 163 -12.79 -4.07 22.59
C LYS A 163 -13.81 -5.20 22.47
N ASP A 164 -13.91 -6.08 23.45
CA ASP A 164 -14.91 -7.16 23.43
C ASP A 164 -16.34 -6.60 23.48
N LEU A 165 -16.56 -5.46 24.10
CA LEU A 165 -17.87 -4.76 24.08
C LEU A 165 -18.18 -4.18 22.70
N HIS A 166 -17.19 -3.59 22.05
CA HIS A 166 -17.35 -3.03 20.70
C HIS A 166 -17.38 -4.13 19.61
N GLU A 167 -16.66 -5.23 19.84
CA GLU A 167 -16.67 -6.39 18.94
C GLU A 167 -17.98 -7.16 18.98
N ASN A 168 -18.67 -7.19 20.13
CA ASN A 168 -20.02 -7.74 20.24
C ASN A 168 -21.06 -6.90 19.48
N GLU A 169 -20.94 -5.56 19.50
CA GLU A 169 -21.77 -4.69 18.68
C GLU A 169 -21.48 -4.83 17.17
N LEU A 170 -20.22 -5.01 16.78
CA LEU A 170 -19.82 -5.23 15.38
C LEU A 170 -20.21 -6.63 14.87
N ARG A 171 -20.18 -7.66 15.72
CA ARG A 171 -20.70 -9.00 15.40
C ARG A 171 -22.22 -9.04 15.22
N ALA A 172 -22.94 -8.10 15.80
CA ALA A 172 -24.38 -7.93 15.60
C ALA A 172 -24.72 -7.30 14.23
N LYS A 173 -23.76 -6.65 13.54
CA LYS A 173 -23.96 -6.16 12.18
C LYS A 173 -23.96 -7.32 11.18
N PRO A 174 -24.93 -7.40 10.26
CA PRO A 174 -25.13 -8.56 9.39
C PRO A 174 -23.93 -8.80 8.46
N LYS A 175 -23.58 -10.07 8.27
CA LYS A 175 -22.46 -10.56 7.43
C LYS A 175 -22.42 -10.00 5.99
N LYS A 176 -23.52 -9.40 5.51
CA LYS A 176 -23.63 -8.75 4.19
C LYS A 176 -22.60 -7.66 3.94
N HIS A 177 -22.16 -6.93 4.97
CA HIS A 177 -21.20 -5.85 4.80
C HIS A 177 -19.77 -6.35 4.56
N PHE A 178 -19.39 -7.48 5.14
CA PHE A 178 -18.04 -8.02 4.95
C PHE A 178 -17.81 -8.55 3.52
N THR A 179 -18.78 -9.27 2.98
CA THR A 179 -18.70 -9.77 1.60
C THR A 179 -18.66 -8.61 0.60
N ARG A 180 -19.42 -7.53 0.88
CA ARG A 180 -19.44 -6.33 0.06
C ARG A 180 -18.11 -5.58 0.11
N ALA A 181 -17.52 -5.43 1.31
CA ALA A 181 -16.21 -4.80 1.48
C ALA A 181 -15.10 -5.59 0.76
N MET A 182 -15.15 -6.91 0.81
CA MET A 182 -14.18 -7.77 0.14
C MET A 182 -14.31 -7.71 -1.38
N VAL A 183 -15.55 -7.63 -1.90
CA VAL A 183 -15.80 -7.45 -3.34
C VAL A 183 -15.31 -6.07 -3.80
N LEU A 184 -15.56 -5.02 -3.04
CA LEU A 184 -15.10 -3.65 -3.33
C LEU A 184 -13.57 -3.51 -3.28
N PHE A 185 -12.90 -4.35 -2.50
CA PHE A 185 -11.44 -4.33 -2.39
C PHE A 185 -10.75 -5.02 -3.58
N VAL A 186 -11.43 -5.97 -4.24
CA VAL A 186 -10.87 -6.78 -5.34
C VAL A 186 -11.33 -6.29 -6.72
N ALA A 187 -12.41 -5.49 -6.80
CA ALA A 187 -12.93 -4.91 -8.03
C ALA A 187 -12.14 -3.67 -8.46
#